data_dedb460d8def0d6fae81bd2bc110c7cc
#
_entry.id   dedb460d8def0d6fae81bd2bc110c7cc
#
_cell.length_a   1.000
_cell.length_b   1.000
_cell.length_c   1.000
_cell.angle_alpha   90.00
_cell.angle_beta   90.00
_cell.angle_gamma   90.00
#
_symmetry.space_group_name_H-M   'P 1'
#
loop_
_entity.id
_entity.type
_entity.pdbx_description
1 polymer ?
#
loop_
_entity_poly.entity_id
_entity_poly.type
_entity_poly.pdbx_seq_one_letter_code
_entity_poly.pdbx_strand_id
1 'polypeptide(L)'
;YRFKKTVKEEICSLIEGFSLPEQYVGCQIRGGDKFIEYDLLSVDLYLRKIKEVTDLKNVFVLTDDYEIIKCLRKMAPEYNWFTFCQSDEKGYYNSAFSKTDPLLKRKRMIHFFASMELLERASLMLGTITSTPCLVLGIRKLGNVHWVDFEKNEFFPSIDYSIAKKKTLTEQFLRRK
;
A
#
# COMPACT_ATOMS: atom_id res chain seq x y z
N TYR A 1 8.16 6.83 -14.06
CA TYR A 1 7.28 7.82 -14.71
C TYR A 1 7.79 9.23 -14.44
N ARG A 2 7.51 10.19 -15.36
CA ARG A 2 7.85 11.60 -15.19
C ARG A 2 6.56 12.41 -15.03
N PHE A 3 6.42 13.08 -13.90
CA PHE A 3 5.32 14.02 -13.69
C PHE A 3 5.57 15.36 -14.40
N LYS A 4 4.50 16.01 -14.84
CA LYS A 4 4.57 17.43 -15.20
C LYS A 4 5.01 18.23 -13.96
N LYS A 5 5.70 19.35 -14.18
CA LYS A 5 6.27 20.19 -13.09
C LYS A 5 5.22 20.54 -12.04
N THR A 6 4.05 21.02 -12.47
CA THR A 6 2.94 21.40 -11.57
C THR A 6 2.43 20.24 -10.70
N VAL A 7 2.33 19.03 -11.25
CA VAL A 7 1.91 17.82 -10.50
C VAL A 7 2.97 17.47 -9.47
N LYS A 8 4.26 17.54 -9.83
CA LYS A 8 5.35 17.30 -8.90
C LYS A 8 5.34 18.29 -7.74
N GLU A 9 5.14 19.58 -8.03
CA GLU A 9 5.04 20.64 -7.02
C GLU A 9 3.88 20.39 -6.04
N GLU A 10 2.71 19.99 -6.53
CA GLU A 10 1.57 19.64 -5.67
C GLU A 10 1.85 18.43 -4.77
N ILE A 11 2.47 17.38 -5.32
CA ILE A 11 2.88 16.20 -4.55
C ILE A 11 3.89 16.60 -3.46
N CYS A 12 4.91 17.38 -3.80
CA CYS A 12 5.91 17.85 -2.85
C CYS A 12 5.28 18.69 -1.74
N SER A 13 4.44 19.67 -2.08
CA SER A 13 3.74 20.52 -1.12
C SER A 13 2.85 19.70 -0.17
N LEU A 14 2.15 18.69 -0.69
CA LEU A 14 1.33 17.81 0.15
C LEU A 14 2.18 17.01 1.14
N ILE A 15 3.34 16.50 0.70
CA ILE A 15 4.25 15.74 1.56
C ILE A 15 4.91 16.64 2.60
N GLU A 16 5.36 17.83 2.21
CA GLU A 16 6.01 18.81 3.11
C GLU A 16 5.05 19.31 4.19
N GLY A 17 3.76 19.45 3.85
CA GLY A 17 2.70 19.80 4.82
C GLY A 17 2.26 18.64 5.73
N PHE A 18 2.77 17.43 5.51
CA PHE A 18 2.37 16.24 6.25
C PHE A 18 3.41 15.87 7.32
N SER A 19 3.04 16.05 8.59
CA SER A 19 3.93 15.77 9.72
C SER A 19 4.09 14.25 9.91
N LEU A 20 5.15 13.68 9.35
CA LEU A 20 5.52 12.29 9.48
C LEU A 20 6.89 12.18 10.15
N PRO A 21 7.08 11.29 11.15
CA PRO A 21 8.38 11.04 11.75
C PRO A 21 9.43 10.59 10.73
N GLU A 22 10.70 10.84 11.00
CA GLU A 22 11.81 10.45 10.10
C GLU A 22 11.88 8.94 9.90
N GLN A 23 11.63 8.16 10.97
CA GLN A 23 11.62 6.70 10.91
C GLN A 23 10.20 6.17 11.01
N TYR A 24 9.76 5.49 9.98
CA TYR A 24 8.44 4.88 9.91
C TYR A 24 8.42 3.68 8.97
N VAL A 25 7.40 2.87 9.16
CA VAL A 25 7.03 1.75 8.28
C VAL A 25 6.08 2.25 7.21
N GLY A 26 6.34 1.93 5.96
CA GLY A 26 5.38 2.10 4.88
C GLY A 26 4.57 0.83 4.70
N CYS A 27 3.24 0.92 4.72
CA CYS A 27 2.38 -0.25 4.55
C CYS A 27 1.35 0.01 3.46
N GLN A 28 1.27 -0.87 2.46
CA GLN A 28 0.23 -0.80 1.44
C GLN A 28 -0.80 -1.89 1.68
N ILE A 29 -2.05 -1.50 1.94
CA ILE A 29 -3.18 -2.40 2.17
C ILE A 29 -4.28 -2.06 1.16
N ARG A 30 -4.58 -3.01 0.29
CA ARG A 30 -5.56 -2.84 -0.77
C ARG A 30 -6.94 -3.33 -0.32
N GLY A 31 -7.96 -2.49 -0.56
CA GLY A 31 -9.38 -2.84 -0.46
C GLY A 31 -10.08 -2.81 -1.82
N GLY A 32 -11.31 -2.33 -1.85
CA GLY A 32 -12.08 -2.08 -3.06
C GLY A 32 -12.30 -3.31 -3.92
N ASP A 33 -12.28 -3.13 -5.25
CA ASP A 33 -12.61 -4.17 -6.24
C ASP A 33 -11.54 -5.26 -6.44
N LYS A 34 -10.44 -5.24 -5.68
CA LYS A 34 -9.39 -6.24 -5.80
C LYS A 34 -9.83 -7.67 -5.41
N PHE A 35 -10.90 -7.82 -4.62
CA PHE A 35 -11.47 -9.14 -4.32
C PHE A 35 -11.94 -9.91 -5.57
N ILE A 36 -12.13 -9.22 -6.70
CA ILE A 36 -12.47 -9.84 -7.99
C ILE A 36 -11.27 -10.62 -8.56
N GLU A 37 -10.05 -10.19 -8.26
CA GLU A 37 -8.82 -10.79 -8.78
C GLU A 37 -8.25 -11.86 -7.84
N TYR A 38 -8.35 -11.66 -6.52
CA TYR A 38 -7.84 -12.56 -5.48
C TYR A 38 -8.45 -12.24 -4.11
N ASP A 39 -8.31 -13.15 -3.16
CA ASP A 39 -8.77 -12.94 -1.78
C ASP A 39 -7.96 -11.82 -1.12
N LEU A 40 -8.66 -10.82 -0.57
CA LEU A 40 -8.01 -9.76 0.20
C LEU A 40 -7.45 -10.34 1.51
N LEU A 41 -6.25 -9.93 1.85
CA LEU A 41 -5.65 -10.31 3.12
C LEU A 41 -6.28 -9.52 4.27
N SER A 42 -6.50 -10.19 5.38
CA SER A 42 -7.02 -9.56 6.59
C SER A 42 -5.99 -8.62 7.22
N VAL A 43 -6.47 -7.56 7.87
CA VAL A 43 -5.64 -6.52 8.49
C VAL A 43 -4.69 -7.09 9.55
N ASP A 44 -5.11 -8.13 10.27
CA ASP A 44 -4.28 -8.79 11.30
C ASP A 44 -3.02 -9.45 10.71
N LEU A 45 -3.04 -9.89 9.46
CA LEU A 45 -1.84 -10.43 8.80
C LEU A 45 -0.78 -9.35 8.62
N TYR A 46 -1.19 -8.14 8.23
CA TYR A 46 -0.28 -6.99 8.13
C TYR A 46 0.26 -6.60 9.50
N LEU A 47 -0.58 -6.54 10.53
CA LEU A 47 -0.14 -6.25 11.91
C LEU A 47 0.86 -7.26 12.43
N ARG A 48 0.60 -8.56 12.22
CA ARG A 48 1.55 -9.62 12.59
C ARG A 48 2.88 -9.43 11.88
N LYS A 49 2.84 -9.14 10.57
CA LYS A 49 4.06 -8.94 9.78
C LYS A 49 4.83 -7.70 10.22
N ILE A 50 4.17 -6.59 10.55
CA ILE A 50 4.82 -5.41 11.12
C ILE A 50 5.55 -5.79 12.42
N LYS A 51 4.87 -6.47 13.36
CA LYS A 51 5.44 -6.89 14.65
C LYS A 51 6.61 -7.89 14.49
N GLU A 52 6.60 -8.69 13.42
CA GLU A 52 7.67 -9.66 13.13
C GLU A 52 8.96 -8.98 12.64
N VAL A 53 8.83 -7.91 11.84
CA VAL A 53 9.97 -7.36 11.10
C VAL A 53 10.56 -6.09 11.70
N THR A 54 9.86 -5.43 12.65
CA THR A 54 10.34 -4.17 13.23
C THR A 54 9.64 -3.81 14.55
N ASP A 55 10.34 -3.02 15.37
CA ASP A 55 9.79 -2.41 16.58
C ASP A 55 9.26 -0.99 16.37
N LEU A 56 9.37 -0.44 15.16
CA LEU A 56 8.86 0.89 14.82
C LEU A 56 7.35 0.97 15.03
N LYS A 57 6.90 2.06 15.66
CA LYS A 57 5.48 2.29 15.96
C LYS A 57 4.81 3.32 15.05
N ASN A 58 5.57 4.02 14.24
CA ASN A 58 5.05 4.95 13.26
C ASN A 58 4.79 4.21 11.95
N VAL A 59 3.56 4.19 11.47
CA VAL A 59 3.18 3.46 10.26
C VAL A 59 2.39 4.37 9.32
N PHE A 60 2.94 4.61 8.14
CA PHE A 60 2.22 5.26 7.05
C PHE A 60 1.51 4.21 6.20
N VAL A 61 0.20 4.36 6.03
CA VAL A 61 -0.64 3.39 5.30
C VAL A 61 -1.16 4.00 4.01
N LEU A 62 -0.77 3.41 2.88
CA LEU A 62 -1.45 3.61 1.61
C LEU A 62 -2.60 2.61 1.52
N THR A 63 -3.82 3.11 1.58
CA THR A 63 -5.04 2.33 1.36
C THR A 63 -6.06 3.15 0.57
N ASP A 64 -7.02 2.48 -0.02
CA ASP A 64 -8.16 3.05 -0.71
C ASP A 64 -9.47 2.91 0.09
N ASP A 65 -9.38 2.37 1.32
CA ASP A 65 -10.54 2.18 2.20
C ASP A 65 -10.23 2.65 3.62
N TYR A 66 -10.95 3.67 4.08
CA TYR A 66 -10.73 4.25 5.41
C TYR A 66 -11.16 3.31 6.55
N GLU A 67 -12.02 2.33 6.30
CA GLU A 67 -12.39 1.33 7.31
C GLU A 67 -11.17 0.49 7.73
N ILE A 68 -10.21 0.28 6.84
CA ILE A 68 -8.92 -0.35 7.15
C ILE A 68 -8.17 0.46 8.22
N ILE A 69 -8.14 1.79 8.09
CA ILE A 69 -7.49 2.68 9.07
C ILE A 69 -8.18 2.61 10.44
N LYS A 70 -9.53 2.60 10.44
CA LYS A 70 -10.30 2.45 11.70
C LYS A 70 -10.00 1.11 12.37
N CYS A 71 -9.95 0.04 11.57
CA CYS A 71 -9.64 -1.29 12.05
C CYS A 71 -8.24 -1.36 12.66
N LEU A 72 -7.22 -0.82 11.98
CA LEU A 72 -5.84 -0.74 12.46
C LEU A 72 -5.74 0.02 13.79
N ARG A 73 -6.38 1.20 13.90
CA ARG A 73 -6.40 2.00 15.13
C ARG A 73 -7.06 1.27 16.29
N LYS A 74 -8.11 0.48 16.03
CA LYS A 74 -8.81 -0.32 17.03
C LYS A 74 -7.97 -1.52 17.48
N MET A 75 -7.32 -2.22 16.55
CA MET A 75 -6.57 -3.44 16.83
C MET A 75 -5.19 -3.21 17.42
N ALA A 76 -4.59 -2.07 17.12
CA ALA A 76 -3.24 -1.73 17.57
C ALA A 76 -3.16 -0.22 17.90
N PRO A 77 -3.79 0.20 19.02
CA PRO A 77 -3.81 1.59 19.46
C PRO A 77 -2.42 2.10 19.90
N GLU A 78 -1.48 1.21 20.15
CA GLU A 78 -0.09 1.53 20.50
C GLU A 78 0.75 2.03 19.33
N TYR A 79 0.21 2.01 18.09
CA TYR A 79 0.86 2.51 16.88
C TYR A 79 0.33 3.89 16.50
N ASN A 80 1.19 4.71 15.90
CA ASN A 80 0.82 5.97 15.27
C ASN A 80 0.52 5.71 13.79
N TRP A 81 -0.75 5.79 13.42
CA TRP A 81 -1.23 5.51 12.06
C TRP A 81 -1.40 6.77 11.25
N PHE A 82 -0.64 6.90 10.17
CA PHE A 82 -0.65 8.01 9.22
C PHE A 82 -1.20 7.58 7.88
N THR A 83 -1.97 8.43 7.20
CA THR A 83 -2.51 8.12 5.87
C THR A 83 -3.01 9.38 5.18
N PHE A 84 -3.00 9.39 3.85
CA PHE A 84 -3.74 10.36 3.03
C PHE A 84 -5.15 9.89 2.66
N CYS A 85 -5.52 8.65 2.96
CA CYS A 85 -6.88 8.13 2.74
C CYS A 85 -7.88 8.96 3.51
N GLN A 86 -8.92 9.45 2.84
CA GLN A 86 -9.95 10.30 3.42
C GLN A 86 -11.09 9.45 4.03
N SER A 87 -11.78 10.01 5.01
CA SER A 87 -12.84 9.30 5.75
C SER A 87 -14.05 8.89 4.90
N ASP A 88 -14.20 9.48 3.71
CA ASP A 88 -15.24 9.15 2.74
C ASP A 88 -14.83 8.09 1.72
N GLU A 89 -13.56 7.65 1.72
CA GLU A 89 -13.06 6.63 0.81
C GLU A 89 -13.43 5.23 1.34
N LYS A 90 -14.13 4.45 0.48
CA LYS A 90 -14.68 3.11 0.80
C LYS A 90 -14.25 2.07 -0.23
N GLY A 91 -12.96 2.05 -0.55
CA GLY A 91 -12.40 1.20 -1.58
C GLY A 91 -12.44 1.82 -2.98
N TYR A 92 -11.48 1.42 -3.80
CA TYR A 92 -11.45 1.81 -5.22
C TYR A 92 -12.26 0.82 -6.04
N TYR A 93 -13.24 1.36 -6.78
CA TYR A 93 -14.04 0.63 -7.75
C TYR A 93 -13.94 1.32 -9.11
N ASN A 94 -13.40 0.64 -10.12
CA ASN A 94 -13.13 1.23 -11.43
C ASN A 94 -14.39 1.84 -12.07
N SER A 95 -15.53 1.17 -11.96
CA SER A 95 -16.82 1.64 -12.49
C SER A 95 -17.32 2.93 -11.81
N ALA A 96 -17.08 3.08 -10.51
CA ALA A 96 -17.44 4.29 -9.76
C ALA A 96 -16.41 5.40 -10.03
N PHE A 97 -15.12 5.07 -10.02
CA PHE A 97 -14.04 6.03 -10.25
C PHE A 97 -14.14 6.65 -11.66
N SER A 98 -14.52 5.88 -12.69
CA SER A 98 -14.71 6.42 -14.05
C SER A 98 -15.74 7.54 -14.12
N LYS A 99 -16.77 7.52 -13.25
CA LYS A 99 -17.85 8.50 -13.15
C LYS A 99 -17.58 9.64 -12.16
N THR A 100 -16.49 9.58 -11.40
CA THR A 100 -16.15 10.60 -10.39
C THR A 100 -15.82 11.93 -11.08
N ASP A 101 -16.14 13.02 -10.40
CA ASP A 101 -15.78 14.39 -10.83
C ASP A 101 -14.27 14.51 -11.14
N PRO A 102 -13.87 15.20 -12.24
CA PRO A 102 -12.47 15.30 -12.65
C PRO A 102 -11.54 15.93 -11.61
N LEU A 103 -12.02 16.93 -10.84
CA LEU A 103 -11.21 17.57 -9.79
C LEU A 103 -10.99 16.62 -8.62
N LEU A 104 -12.03 15.90 -8.24
CA LEU A 104 -11.91 14.88 -7.18
C LEU A 104 -11.00 13.70 -7.62
N LYS A 105 -11.11 13.24 -8.87
CA LYS A 105 -10.18 12.27 -9.45
C LYS A 105 -8.75 12.75 -9.33
N ARG A 106 -8.50 13.99 -9.77
CA ARG A 106 -7.17 14.60 -9.72
C ARG A 106 -6.63 14.63 -8.30
N LYS A 107 -7.44 15.10 -7.33
CA LYS A 107 -7.07 15.13 -5.91
C LYS A 107 -6.70 13.74 -5.40
N ARG A 108 -7.52 12.73 -5.64
CA ARG A 108 -7.25 11.34 -5.23
C ARG A 108 -5.97 10.79 -5.87
N MET A 109 -5.71 11.12 -7.14
CA MET A 109 -4.46 10.71 -7.80
C MET A 109 -3.23 11.41 -7.22
N ILE A 110 -3.32 12.69 -6.83
CA ILE A 110 -2.23 13.39 -6.13
C ILE A 110 -1.95 12.72 -4.77
N HIS A 111 -3.00 12.43 -3.99
CA HIS A 111 -2.85 11.71 -2.71
C HIS A 111 -2.22 10.32 -2.91
N PHE A 112 -2.64 9.59 -3.94
CA PHE A 112 -2.07 8.28 -4.27
C PHE A 112 -0.58 8.38 -4.60
N PHE A 113 -0.16 9.30 -5.48
CA PHE A 113 1.25 9.45 -5.84
C PHE A 113 2.10 10.01 -4.70
N ALA A 114 1.56 10.89 -3.87
CA ALA A 114 2.21 11.34 -2.64
C ALA A 114 2.39 10.16 -1.66
N SER A 115 1.40 9.29 -1.53
CA SER A 115 1.51 8.07 -0.72
C SER A 115 2.57 7.11 -1.26
N MET A 116 2.65 6.94 -2.58
CA MET A 116 3.70 6.11 -3.21
C MET A 116 5.11 6.65 -2.90
N GLU A 117 5.28 7.97 -2.95
CA GLU A 117 6.54 8.64 -2.59
C GLU A 117 6.89 8.43 -1.11
N LEU A 118 5.92 8.54 -0.20
CA LEU A 118 6.14 8.26 1.22
C LEU A 118 6.45 6.77 1.48
N LEU A 119 5.80 5.84 0.78
CA LEU A 119 6.18 4.42 0.89
C LEU A 119 7.61 4.17 0.42
N GLU A 120 8.05 4.86 -0.63
CA GLU A 120 9.44 4.76 -1.12
C GLU A 120 10.46 5.30 -0.12
N ARG A 121 10.13 6.36 0.62
CA ARG A 121 10.98 6.98 1.66
C ARG A 121 10.99 6.21 2.99
N ALA A 122 10.02 5.35 3.24
CA ALA A 122 9.90 4.61 4.49
C ALA A 122 11.17 3.80 4.83
N SER A 123 11.48 3.61 6.11
CA SER A 123 12.63 2.82 6.58
C SER A 123 12.52 1.37 6.12
N LEU A 124 11.32 0.81 6.13
CA LEU A 124 10.97 -0.46 5.51
C LEU A 124 9.54 -0.40 4.97
N MET A 125 9.22 -1.29 4.03
CA MET A 125 7.91 -1.35 3.40
C MET A 125 7.28 -2.72 3.53
N LEU A 126 5.97 -2.75 3.78
CA LEU A 126 5.14 -3.96 3.73
C LEU A 126 4.05 -3.83 2.67
N GLY A 127 3.71 -4.94 2.06
CA GLY A 127 2.57 -5.01 1.16
C GLY A 127 2.45 -6.37 0.50
N THR A 128 1.63 -6.46 -0.53
CA THR A 128 1.42 -7.69 -1.29
C THR A 128 2.00 -7.60 -2.69
N ILE A 129 2.61 -8.68 -3.16
CA ILE A 129 3.12 -8.76 -4.54
C ILE A 129 1.98 -8.70 -5.57
N THR A 130 0.78 -9.08 -5.15
CA THR A 130 -0.43 -9.02 -5.97
C THR A 130 -0.89 -7.59 -6.26
N SER A 131 -0.33 -6.59 -5.56
CA SER A 131 -0.63 -5.18 -5.79
C SER A 131 0.42 -4.54 -6.68
N THR A 132 0.04 -4.10 -7.88
CA THR A 132 0.94 -3.43 -8.83
C THR A 132 1.71 -2.24 -8.23
N PRO A 133 1.09 -1.32 -7.46
CA PRO A 133 1.83 -0.25 -6.79
C PRO A 133 2.92 -0.78 -5.86
N CYS A 134 2.61 -1.79 -5.07
CA CYS A 134 3.56 -2.40 -4.14
C CYS A 134 4.70 -3.11 -4.89
N LEU A 135 4.39 -3.82 -5.96
CA LEU A 135 5.38 -4.48 -6.82
C LEU A 135 6.36 -3.47 -7.43
N VAL A 136 5.85 -2.36 -7.98
CA VAL A 136 6.69 -1.29 -8.55
C VAL A 136 7.62 -0.71 -7.50
N LEU A 137 7.13 -0.44 -6.30
CA LEU A 137 7.96 0.05 -5.19
C LEU A 137 8.96 -0.99 -4.71
N GLY A 138 8.57 -2.26 -4.70
CA GLY A 138 9.47 -3.38 -4.37
C GLY A 138 10.67 -3.45 -5.29
N ILE A 139 10.46 -3.25 -6.59
CA ILE A 139 11.55 -3.17 -7.58
C ILE A 139 12.47 -1.97 -7.30
N ARG A 140 11.93 -0.84 -6.85
CA ARG A 140 12.72 0.37 -6.58
C ARG A 140 13.46 0.33 -5.25
N LYS A 141 12.88 -0.29 -4.23
CA LYS A 141 13.42 -0.32 -2.85
C LYS A 141 14.42 -1.43 -2.55
N LEU A 142 14.71 -2.33 -3.46
CA LEU A 142 15.71 -3.39 -3.38
C LEU A 142 16.10 -3.82 -1.94
N GLY A 143 15.45 -4.87 -1.43
CA GLY A 143 15.82 -5.48 -0.14
C GLY A 143 15.12 -4.94 1.11
N ASN A 144 14.44 -3.78 1.05
CA ASN A 144 13.70 -3.21 2.19
C ASN A 144 12.18 -3.37 2.05
N VAL A 145 11.73 -4.46 1.42
CA VAL A 145 10.31 -4.79 1.26
C VAL A 145 10.02 -6.15 1.84
N HIS A 146 8.99 -6.23 2.67
CA HIS A 146 8.48 -7.45 3.27
C HIS A 146 7.10 -7.77 2.69
N TRP A 147 7.01 -8.90 2.00
CA TRP A 147 5.77 -9.35 1.40
C TRP A 147 4.90 -10.06 2.44
N VAL A 148 3.63 -9.67 2.53
CA VAL A 148 2.67 -10.26 3.48
C VAL A 148 2.12 -11.58 2.97
N ASP A 149 2.07 -11.75 1.67
CA ASP A 149 1.55 -12.93 0.96
C ASP A 149 2.62 -13.97 0.57
N PHE A 150 3.89 -13.73 0.92
CA PHE A 150 4.99 -14.67 0.69
C PHE A 150 5.72 -15.04 1.99
N GLU A 151 6.27 -16.26 2.06
CA GLU A 151 7.06 -16.72 3.19
C GLU A 151 8.43 -16.08 3.26
N LYS A 152 9.05 -15.88 2.10
CA LYS A 152 10.35 -15.26 1.97
C LYS A 152 10.19 -13.81 1.52
N ASN A 153 10.96 -12.93 2.13
CA ASN A 153 11.04 -11.53 1.74
C ASN A 153 12.19 -11.31 0.74
N GLU A 154 12.18 -12.08 -0.33
CA GLU A 154 13.16 -11.96 -1.40
C GLU A 154 12.66 -10.97 -2.45
N PHE A 155 13.61 -10.21 -2.97
CA PHE A 155 13.31 -9.22 -3.98
C PHE A 155 13.10 -9.86 -5.36
N PHE A 156 12.19 -9.32 -6.15
CA PHE A 156 12.08 -9.63 -7.58
C PHE A 156 13.41 -9.31 -8.32
N PRO A 157 13.92 -10.18 -9.19
CA PRO A 157 13.28 -11.32 -9.85
C PRO A 157 13.47 -12.69 -9.17
N SER A 158 14.07 -12.76 -8.01
CA SER A 158 14.30 -14.03 -7.29
C SER A 158 13.06 -14.60 -6.61
N ILE A 159 11.88 -14.00 -6.82
CA ILE A 159 10.63 -14.46 -6.24
C ILE A 159 10.26 -15.83 -6.82
N ASP A 160 10.19 -16.81 -5.95
CA ASP A 160 9.64 -18.12 -6.27
C ASP A 160 8.13 -18.12 -6.02
N TYR A 161 7.38 -18.06 -7.09
CA TYR A 161 5.92 -18.05 -7.03
C TYR A 161 5.31 -19.32 -6.45
N SER A 162 6.07 -20.42 -6.36
CA SER A 162 5.60 -21.67 -5.76
C SER A 162 5.45 -21.60 -4.24
N ILE A 163 6.09 -20.63 -3.59
CA ILE A 163 6.06 -20.46 -2.13
C ILE A 163 4.95 -19.55 -1.61
N ALA A 164 4.10 -19.01 -2.49
CA ALA A 164 2.97 -18.18 -2.07
C ALA A 164 2.05 -18.94 -1.11
N LYS A 165 1.81 -18.39 0.08
CA LYS A 165 1.06 -19.05 1.17
C LYS A 165 -0.43 -19.20 0.94
N LYS A 166 -1.03 -18.42 0.05
CA LYS A 166 -2.48 -18.36 -0.18
C LYS A 166 -2.77 -18.38 -1.67
N LYS A 167 -4.05 -18.53 -2.01
CA LYS A 167 -4.55 -18.29 -3.37
C LYS A 167 -4.37 -16.81 -3.73
N THR A 168 -3.14 -16.47 -4.01
CA THR A 168 -2.73 -15.14 -4.45
C THR A 168 -3.00 -15.01 -5.94
N LEU A 169 -2.81 -13.82 -6.48
CA LEU A 169 -2.82 -13.60 -7.91
C LEU A 169 -1.88 -14.58 -8.64
N THR A 170 -0.77 -14.95 -8.02
CA THR A 170 0.19 -15.92 -8.55
C THR A 170 -0.43 -17.28 -8.79
N GLU A 171 -1.13 -17.87 -7.81
CA GLU A 171 -1.81 -19.15 -8.00
C GLU A 171 -2.91 -19.08 -9.04
N GLN A 172 -3.66 -17.98 -9.05
CA GLN A 172 -4.71 -17.77 -10.05
C GLN A 172 -4.13 -17.62 -11.46
N PHE A 173 -2.97 -16.96 -11.58
CA PHE A 173 -2.26 -16.79 -12.83
C PHE A 173 -1.73 -18.12 -13.37
N LEU A 174 -1.19 -18.97 -12.52
CA LEU A 174 -0.71 -20.31 -12.89
C LEU A 174 -1.83 -21.26 -13.33
N ARG A 175 -3.05 -21.08 -12.79
CA ARG A 175 -4.22 -21.89 -13.17
C ARG A 175 -4.86 -21.49 -14.48
N ARG A 176 -4.56 -20.33 -15.03
CA ARG A 176 -5.09 -19.84 -16.32
C ARG A 176 -4.28 -20.29 -17.54
N LYS A 177 -3.25 -21.08 -17.33
CA LYS A 177 -2.51 -21.77 -18.39
C LYS A 177 -3.04 -23.20 -18.56
#